data_276e12c8f821533a76400846853164db
#
_entry.id   276e12c8f821533a76400846853164db
#
_cell.length_a   1.000
_cell.length_b   1.000
_cell.length_c   1.000
_cell.angle_alpha   90.00
_cell.angle_beta   90.00
_cell.angle_gamma   90.00
#
_symmetry.space_group_name_H-M   'P 1'
#
loop_
_entity.id
_entity.type
_entity.pdbx_description
1 polymer ?
#
loop_
_entity_poly.entity_id
_entity_poly.type
_entity_poly.pdbx_seq_one_letter_code
_entity_poly.pdbx_strand_id
1 'polypeptide(L)'
;MDLINGKAMSFLQRAQPEDLTEINNLEVKLSLNDSFRESGLSLEGDELDQVAKATHGYAYLIQLVGFYVWDRANKHRNGSTTVSNEDVENGIALATNRFHETVHEPAISNISQKAMEYLIALANHDGATSTKQLATELGKKPNSVTYVQRLLIQRQIIERTARGYVDFSIPLLREYFREARDEILERYGE
;
A
#
# COMPACT_ATOMS: atom_id res chain seq x y z
N MET A 1 -18.56 27.63 0.19
CA MET A 1 -19.29 26.34 0.19
C MET A 1 -18.71 25.44 1.28
N ASP A 2 -18.97 25.82 2.56
CA ASP A 2 -18.31 25.21 3.73
C ASP A 2 -19.29 24.33 4.51
N LEU A 3 -19.73 23.24 3.90
CA LEU A 3 -20.67 22.30 4.55
C LEU A 3 -20.01 21.03 5.13
N ILE A 4 -18.68 20.93 5.02
CA ILE A 4 -17.94 19.72 5.48
C ILE A 4 -17.27 19.94 6.85
N ASN A 5 -17.11 21.18 7.33
CA ASN A 5 -16.18 21.46 8.43
C ASN A 5 -16.71 21.47 9.87
N GLY A 6 -18.01 21.34 10.11
CA GLY A 6 -18.50 21.50 11.50
C GLY A 6 -19.04 20.23 12.16
N LYS A 7 -19.88 19.47 11.47
CA LYS A 7 -20.59 18.32 12.07
C LYS A 7 -20.03 16.95 11.67
N ALA A 8 -19.50 16.82 10.46
CA ALA A 8 -18.84 15.58 10.02
C ALA A 8 -17.54 15.35 10.76
N MET A 9 -16.75 16.39 11.03
CA MET A 9 -15.52 16.30 11.84
C MET A 9 -15.80 15.88 13.29
N SER A 10 -16.90 16.32 13.89
CA SER A 10 -17.25 15.91 15.25
C SER A 10 -17.72 14.47 15.36
N PHE A 11 -18.27 13.90 14.28
CA PHE A 11 -18.64 12.49 14.20
C PHE A 11 -17.39 11.62 14.02
N LEU A 12 -16.48 12.01 13.13
CA LEU A 12 -15.20 11.31 12.92
C LEU A 12 -14.28 11.35 14.15
N GLN A 13 -14.33 12.43 14.95
CA GLN A 13 -13.61 12.51 16.22
C GLN A 13 -14.16 11.59 17.32
N ARG A 14 -15.40 11.09 17.17
CA ARG A 14 -16.02 10.11 18.08
C ARG A 14 -15.93 8.67 17.56
N ALA A 15 -15.55 8.48 16.29
CA ALA A 15 -15.24 7.17 15.78
C ALA A 15 -13.99 6.68 16.52
N GLN A 16 -14.09 5.54 17.20
CA GLN A 16 -12.90 4.85 17.71
C GLN A 16 -12.05 4.48 16.50
N PRO A 17 -10.76 4.83 16.47
CA PRO A 17 -9.87 4.28 15.48
C PRO A 17 -9.83 2.76 15.70
N GLU A 18 -10.49 2.00 14.84
CA GLU A 18 -10.22 0.59 14.74
C GLU A 18 -8.92 0.45 13.95
N ASP A 19 -7.92 -0.13 14.56
CA ASP A 19 -6.74 -0.62 13.85
C ASP A 19 -7.23 -1.75 12.93
N LEU A 20 -7.38 -1.44 11.65
CA LEU A 20 -7.61 -2.45 10.62
C LEU A 20 -6.32 -3.26 10.50
N THR A 21 -6.23 -4.31 11.31
CA THR A 21 -5.14 -5.28 11.21
C THR A 21 -5.18 -5.97 9.85
N GLU A 22 -4.02 -6.33 9.33
CA GLU A 22 -3.90 -7.15 8.13
C GLU A 22 -4.76 -8.42 8.29
N ILE A 23 -5.59 -8.68 7.28
CA ILE A 23 -6.41 -9.90 7.22
C ILE A 23 -5.44 -11.06 6.96
N ASN A 24 -5.58 -12.13 7.73
CA ASN A 24 -4.67 -13.25 7.57
C ASN A 24 -4.83 -13.92 6.21
N ASN A 25 -3.74 -14.44 5.67
CA ASN A 25 -3.69 -14.97 4.31
C ASN A 25 -4.69 -16.12 4.06
N LEU A 26 -5.00 -16.94 5.06
CA LEU A 26 -5.98 -18.01 4.92
C LEU A 26 -7.40 -17.46 4.72
N GLU A 27 -7.78 -16.45 5.50
CA GLU A 27 -9.08 -15.80 5.35
C GLU A 27 -9.20 -15.09 3.99
N VAL A 28 -8.13 -14.45 3.52
CA VAL A 28 -8.07 -13.86 2.18
C VAL A 28 -8.30 -14.93 1.11
N LYS A 29 -7.60 -16.06 1.18
CA LYS A 29 -7.77 -17.17 0.22
C LYS A 29 -9.19 -17.70 0.21
N LEU A 30 -9.79 -17.93 1.37
CA LEU A 30 -11.17 -18.41 1.48
C LEU A 30 -12.14 -17.42 0.84
N SER A 31 -12.03 -16.14 1.16
CA SER A 31 -12.89 -15.09 0.60
C SER A 31 -12.76 -14.98 -0.92
N LEU A 32 -11.52 -14.99 -1.45
CA LEU A 32 -11.27 -14.94 -2.89
C LEU A 32 -11.81 -16.17 -3.60
N ASN A 33 -11.52 -17.38 -3.10
CA ASN A 33 -12.02 -18.63 -3.68
C ASN A 33 -13.55 -18.64 -3.76
N ASP A 34 -14.25 -18.27 -2.67
CA ASP A 34 -15.71 -18.21 -2.64
C ASP A 34 -16.26 -17.19 -3.66
N SER A 35 -15.68 -15.99 -3.71
CA SER A 35 -16.11 -14.93 -4.64
C SER A 35 -15.93 -15.34 -6.11
N PHE A 36 -14.79 -15.97 -6.45
CA PHE A 36 -14.54 -16.44 -7.81
C PHE A 36 -15.50 -17.58 -8.18
N ARG A 37 -15.72 -18.54 -7.28
CA ARG A 37 -16.68 -19.62 -7.50
C ARG A 37 -18.11 -19.13 -7.71
N GLU A 38 -18.56 -18.13 -6.94
CA GLU A 38 -19.87 -17.50 -7.13
C GLU A 38 -20.00 -16.80 -8.48
N SER A 39 -18.91 -16.27 -9.05
CA SER A 39 -18.86 -15.69 -10.39
C SER A 39 -18.75 -16.73 -11.53
N GLY A 40 -18.66 -18.01 -11.18
CA GLY A 40 -18.51 -19.13 -12.13
C GLY A 40 -17.07 -19.24 -12.67
N LEU A 41 -16.08 -18.76 -11.94
CA LEU A 41 -14.65 -18.95 -12.19
C LEU A 41 -14.03 -19.80 -11.08
N SER A 42 -12.99 -20.57 -11.44
CA SER A 42 -12.18 -21.34 -10.49
C SER A 42 -10.82 -20.68 -10.35
N LEU A 43 -10.49 -20.21 -9.14
CA LEU A 43 -9.19 -19.67 -8.73
C LEU A 43 -8.66 -20.57 -7.61
N GLU A 44 -7.70 -21.42 -7.92
CA GLU A 44 -7.22 -22.49 -7.02
C GLU A 44 -5.69 -22.59 -7.10
N GLY A 45 -5.11 -23.41 -6.22
CA GLY A 45 -3.70 -23.77 -6.28
C GLY A 45 -2.75 -22.57 -6.16
N ASP A 46 -1.73 -22.58 -6.99
CA ASP A 46 -0.66 -21.57 -7.00
C ASP A 46 -1.19 -20.19 -7.42
N GLU A 47 -2.18 -20.11 -8.31
CA GLU A 47 -2.84 -18.88 -8.74
C GLU A 47 -3.55 -18.19 -7.57
N LEU A 48 -4.28 -18.94 -6.76
CA LEU A 48 -4.94 -18.42 -5.55
C LEU A 48 -3.90 -17.92 -4.54
N ASP A 49 -2.79 -18.65 -4.41
CA ASP A 49 -1.70 -18.28 -3.52
C ASP A 49 -1.02 -16.97 -3.94
N GLN A 50 -0.79 -16.79 -5.23
CA GLN A 50 -0.23 -15.55 -5.80
C GLN A 50 -1.18 -14.37 -5.58
N VAL A 51 -2.47 -14.53 -5.91
CA VAL A 51 -3.48 -13.48 -5.74
C VAL A 51 -3.59 -13.08 -4.28
N ALA A 52 -3.72 -14.04 -3.36
CA ALA A 52 -3.83 -13.77 -1.93
C ALA A 52 -2.58 -13.05 -1.39
N LYS A 53 -1.39 -13.50 -1.77
CA LYS A 53 -0.12 -12.87 -1.38
C LYS A 53 0.00 -11.44 -1.86
N ALA A 54 -0.43 -11.14 -3.10
CA ALA A 54 -0.37 -9.80 -3.68
C ALA A 54 -1.27 -8.78 -2.96
N THR A 55 -2.24 -9.24 -2.17
CA THR A 55 -3.12 -8.35 -1.39
C THR A 55 -2.47 -7.82 -0.11
N HIS A 56 -1.38 -8.42 0.35
CA HIS A 56 -0.76 -8.14 1.66
C HIS A 56 -1.75 -8.13 2.84
N GLY A 57 -2.91 -8.80 2.71
CA GLY A 57 -3.97 -8.78 3.72
C GLY A 57 -4.68 -7.43 3.88
N TYR A 58 -4.37 -6.45 3.03
CA TYR A 58 -4.96 -5.12 3.08
C TYR A 58 -6.32 -5.09 2.37
N ALA A 59 -7.39 -4.73 3.08
CA ALA A 59 -8.77 -4.84 2.61
C ALA A 59 -9.00 -4.21 1.23
N TYR A 60 -8.44 -3.04 0.97
CA TYR A 60 -8.57 -2.38 -0.33
C TYR A 60 -7.82 -3.13 -1.44
N LEU A 61 -6.63 -3.67 -1.16
CA LEU A 61 -5.89 -4.50 -2.12
C LEU A 61 -6.60 -5.83 -2.39
N ILE A 62 -7.27 -6.42 -1.41
CA ILE A 62 -8.07 -7.64 -1.62
C ILE A 62 -9.14 -7.39 -2.67
N GLN A 63 -9.86 -6.28 -2.55
CA GLN A 63 -10.89 -5.90 -3.53
C GLN A 63 -10.27 -5.57 -4.89
N LEU A 64 -9.19 -4.80 -4.91
CA LEU A 64 -8.57 -4.31 -6.13
C LEU A 64 -7.95 -5.46 -6.95
N VAL A 65 -7.14 -6.29 -6.30
CA VAL A 65 -6.49 -7.46 -6.95
C VAL A 65 -7.54 -8.47 -7.38
N GLY A 66 -8.50 -8.79 -6.50
CA GLY A 66 -9.60 -9.69 -6.83
C GLY A 66 -10.39 -9.21 -8.03
N PHE A 67 -10.74 -7.92 -8.10
CA PHE A 67 -11.46 -7.34 -9.23
C PHE A 67 -10.67 -7.44 -10.55
N TYR A 68 -9.40 -7.02 -10.57
CA TYR A 68 -8.63 -7.00 -11.81
C TYR A 68 -8.29 -8.40 -12.31
N VAL A 69 -8.01 -9.36 -11.44
CA VAL A 69 -7.82 -10.77 -11.83
C VAL A 69 -9.11 -11.36 -12.37
N TRP A 70 -10.25 -11.12 -11.71
CA TRP A 70 -11.55 -11.54 -12.19
C TRP A 70 -11.90 -10.92 -13.56
N ASP A 71 -11.69 -9.62 -13.74
CA ASP A 71 -11.98 -8.90 -14.99
C ASP A 71 -11.15 -9.45 -16.17
N ARG A 72 -9.86 -9.75 -15.93
CA ARG A 72 -9.00 -10.38 -16.95
C ARG A 72 -9.49 -11.78 -17.31
N ALA A 73 -9.69 -12.64 -16.33
CA ALA A 73 -10.15 -14.00 -16.54
C ALA A 73 -11.52 -14.04 -17.24
N ASN A 74 -12.44 -13.15 -16.86
CA ASN A 74 -13.77 -13.08 -17.48
C ASN A 74 -13.72 -12.62 -18.94
N LYS A 75 -12.82 -11.69 -19.30
CA LYS A 75 -12.61 -11.24 -20.69
C LYS A 75 -11.97 -12.31 -21.57
N HIS A 76 -11.10 -13.16 -21.02
CA HIS A 76 -10.39 -14.22 -21.75
C HIS A 76 -11.05 -15.59 -21.64
N ARG A 77 -12.26 -15.66 -21.14
CA ARG A 77 -12.92 -16.89 -20.72
C ARG A 77 -12.98 -17.99 -21.78
N ASN A 78 -13.09 -17.68 -23.08
CA ASN A 78 -13.07 -18.61 -24.23
C ASN A 78 -13.63 -20.02 -23.94
N GLY A 79 -14.67 -20.11 -23.07
CA GLY A 79 -15.27 -21.38 -22.60
C GLY A 79 -14.58 -22.04 -21.40
N SER A 80 -13.43 -21.53 -20.93
CA SER A 80 -12.80 -22.00 -19.68
C SER A 80 -13.44 -21.33 -18.46
N THR A 81 -13.48 -22.06 -17.35
CA THR A 81 -13.85 -21.53 -16.05
C THR A 81 -12.63 -21.32 -15.14
N THR A 82 -11.46 -21.80 -15.55
CA THR A 82 -10.22 -21.72 -14.75
C THR A 82 -9.49 -20.42 -15.04
N VAL A 83 -9.10 -19.71 -14.02
CA VAL A 83 -8.23 -18.52 -14.09
C VAL A 83 -6.84 -18.96 -14.49
N SER A 84 -6.26 -18.33 -15.52
CA SER A 84 -4.91 -18.65 -15.97
C SER A 84 -3.85 -17.85 -15.20
N ASN A 85 -2.61 -18.36 -15.17
CA ASN A 85 -1.48 -17.62 -14.58
C ASN A 85 -1.28 -16.26 -15.26
N GLU A 86 -1.48 -16.17 -16.59
CA GLU A 86 -1.41 -14.91 -17.33
C GLU A 86 -2.45 -13.89 -16.85
N ASP A 87 -3.70 -14.34 -16.59
CA ASP A 87 -4.74 -13.45 -16.04
C ASP A 87 -4.40 -12.97 -14.64
N VAL A 88 -3.79 -13.84 -13.83
CA VAL A 88 -3.31 -13.50 -12.48
C VAL A 88 -2.22 -12.45 -12.54
N GLU A 89 -1.15 -12.68 -13.31
CA GLU A 89 -0.02 -11.75 -13.44
C GLU A 89 -0.47 -10.37 -13.96
N ASN A 90 -1.24 -10.36 -15.03
CA ASN A 90 -1.77 -9.12 -15.60
C ASN A 90 -2.76 -8.41 -14.66
N GLY A 91 -3.61 -9.17 -13.96
CA GLY A 91 -4.56 -8.63 -12.99
C GLY A 91 -3.86 -7.99 -11.80
N ILE A 92 -2.83 -8.63 -11.25
CA ILE A 92 -2.00 -8.10 -10.17
C ILE A 92 -1.29 -6.82 -10.62
N ALA A 93 -0.68 -6.81 -11.81
CA ALA A 93 0.01 -5.63 -12.34
C ALA A 93 -0.94 -4.42 -12.48
N LEU A 94 -2.15 -4.63 -13.02
CA LEU A 94 -3.17 -3.58 -13.12
C LEU A 94 -3.63 -3.08 -11.76
N ALA A 95 -3.84 -3.99 -10.80
CA ALA A 95 -4.22 -3.65 -9.44
C ALA A 95 -3.13 -2.82 -8.74
N THR A 96 -1.87 -3.20 -8.88
CA THR A 96 -0.72 -2.49 -8.32
C THR A 96 -0.62 -1.08 -8.90
N ASN A 97 -0.71 -0.92 -10.21
CA ASN A 97 -0.70 0.39 -10.85
C ASN A 97 -1.86 1.27 -10.34
N ARG A 98 -3.06 0.69 -10.24
CA ARG A 98 -4.22 1.43 -9.71
C ARG A 98 -4.05 1.82 -8.25
N PHE A 99 -3.41 0.97 -7.46
CA PHE A 99 -3.09 1.27 -6.06
C PHE A 99 -2.07 2.42 -5.95
N HIS A 100 -1.06 2.45 -6.82
CA HIS A 100 -0.12 3.56 -6.93
C HIS A 100 -0.84 4.89 -7.18
N GLU A 101 -1.71 4.94 -8.20
CA GLU A 101 -2.46 6.14 -8.55
C GLU A 101 -3.43 6.63 -7.46
N THR A 102 -4.07 5.69 -6.76
CA THR A 102 -5.16 6.03 -5.82
C THR A 102 -4.74 6.12 -4.36
N VAL A 103 -3.61 5.55 -3.98
CA VAL A 103 -3.11 5.52 -2.60
C VAL A 103 -1.73 6.14 -2.47
N HIS A 104 -0.73 5.66 -3.24
CA HIS A 104 0.64 6.10 -3.07
C HIS A 104 0.84 7.55 -3.50
N GLU A 105 0.44 7.92 -4.71
CA GLU A 105 0.61 9.29 -5.21
C GLU A 105 -0.11 10.33 -4.34
N PRO A 106 -1.39 10.13 -3.94
CA PRO A 106 -2.05 11.04 -3.02
C PRO A 106 -1.38 11.14 -1.65
N ALA A 107 -0.88 10.02 -1.10
CA ALA A 107 -0.21 9.99 0.20
C ALA A 107 1.07 10.84 0.22
N ILE A 108 1.86 10.78 -0.86
CA ILE A 108 3.12 11.53 -1.00
C ILE A 108 2.94 12.89 -1.66
N SER A 109 1.75 13.22 -2.15
CA SER A 109 1.48 14.55 -2.70
C SER A 109 1.65 15.63 -1.63
N ASN A 110 2.20 16.78 -2.00
CA ASN A 110 2.36 17.93 -1.10
C ASN A 110 3.18 17.62 0.19
N ILE A 111 4.11 16.69 0.14
CA ILE A 111 5.14 16.56 1.18
C ILE A 111 6.35 17.41 0.81
N SER A 112 7.10 17.85 1.83
CA SER A 112 8.30 18.66 1.59
C SER A 112 9.43 17.79 1.01
N GLN A 113 10.38 18.44 0.30
CA GLN A 113 11.58 17.78 -0.20
C GLN A 113 12.32 17.00 0.91
N LYS A 114 12.43 17.56 2.12
CA LYS A 114 13.06 16.88 3.28
C LYS A 114 12.30 15.61 3.70
N ALA A 115 10.98 15.61 3.56
CA ALA A 115 10.17 14.44 3.85
C ALA A 115 10.33 13.38 2.74
N MET A 116 10.45 13.81 1.49
CA MET A 116 10.74 12.93 0.36
C MET A 116 12.11 12.26 0.52
N GLU A 117 13.17 13.03 0.80
CA GLU A 117 14.52 12.51 1.09
C GLU A 117 14.48 11.45 2.22
N TYR A 118 13.68 11.71 3.26
CA TYR A 118 13.52 10.79 4.39
C TYR A 118 12.86 9.46 3.97
N LEU A 119 11.80 9.50 3.15
CA LEU A 119 11.11 8.31 2.67
C LEU A 119 11.98 7.50 1.69
N ILE A 120 12.75 8.17 0.82
CA ILE A 120 13.71 7.52 -0.06
C ILE A 120 14.81 6.80 0.75
N ALA A 121 15.34 7.45 1.78
CA ALA A 121 16.32 6.82 2.67
C ALA A 121 15.71 5.61 3.40
N LEU A 122 14.47 5.74 3.90
CA LEU A 122 13.77 4.62 4.55
C LEU A 122 13.53 3.44 3.59
N ALA A 123 13.24 3.72 2.32
CA ALA A 123 13.00 2.69 1.31
C ALA A 123 14.25 1.87 0.95
N ASN A 124 15.46 2.40 1.18
CA ASN A 124 16.72 1.67 0.97
C ASN A 124 16.89 0.48 1.95
N HIS A 125 16.12 0.42 3.03
CA HIS A 125 16.22 -0.62 4.05
C HIS A 125 15.02 -1.56 3.98
N ASP A 126 15.24 -2.82 4.38
CA ASP A 126 14.17 -3.81 4.53
C ASP A 126 13.59 -3.75 5.94
N GLY A 127 12.27 -3.49 6.04
CA GLY A 127 11.55 -3.45 7.31
C GLY A 127 11.92 -2.25 8.19
N ALA A 128 11.64 -2.39 9.47
CA ALA A 128 11.78 -1.33 10.45
C ALA A 128 13.22 -0.83 10.60
N THR A 129 13.42 0.48 10.42
CA THR A 129 14.74 1.11 10.38
C THR A 129 14.91 2.09 11.54
N SER A 130 16.11 2.13 12.14
CA SER A 130 16.34 3.05 13.25
C SER A 130 16.44 4.51 12.79
N THR A 131 15.81 5.41 13.53
CA THR A 131 15.86 6.86 13.27
C THR A 131 17.29 7.39 13.28
N LYS A 132 18.18 6.79 14.10
CA LYS A 132 19.59 7.16 14.13
C LYS A 132 20.31 6.81 12.84
N GLN A 133 20.04 5.64 12.29
CA GLN A 133 20.61 5.18 11.01
C GLN A 133 20.18 6.09 9.87
N LEU A 134 18.89 6.39 9.76
CA LEU A 134 18.35 7.32 8.77
C LEU A 134 18.95 8.73 8.89
N ALA A 135 19.11 9.24 10.12
CA ALA A 135 19.75 10.53 10.34
C ALA A 135 21.20 10.53 9.85
N THR A 136 21.95 9.45 10.09
CA THR A 136 23.35 9.30 9.65
C THR A 136 23.45 9.24 8.12
N GLU A 137 22.59 8.45 7.47
CA GLU A 137 22.51 8.32 6.01
C GLU A 137 22.19 9.65 5.33
N LEU A 138 21.26 10.41 5.91
CA LEU A 138 20.91 11.76 5.44
C LEU A 138 21.94 12.83 5.79
N GLY A 139 23.02 12.50 6.50
CA GLY A 139 24.02 13.48 6.95
C GLY A 139 23.44 14.51 7.93
N LYS A 140 22.38 14.17 8.67
CA LYS A 140 21.65 15.09 9.55
C LYS A 140 21.76 14.66 11.02
N LYS A 141 21.63 15.64 11.93
CA LYS A 141 21.56 15.32 13.39
C LYS A 141 20.22 14.61 13.69
N PRO A 142 20.17 13.66 14.65
CA PRO A 142 18.93 12.93 14.99
C PRO A 142 17.73 13.85 15.29
N ASN A 143 17.96 14.97 16.00
CA ASN A 143 16.90 15.92 16.32
C ASN A 143 16.31 16.64 15.10
N SER A 144 17.08 16.79 14.00
CA SER A 144 16.61 17.48 12.80
C SER A 144 15.65 16.62 11.96
N VAL A 145 15.75 15.29 12.05
CA VAL A 145 14.85 14.37 11.35
C VAL A 145 13.56 14.10 12.15
N THR A 146 13.55 14.38 13.46
CA THR A 146 12.40 14.11 14.34
C THR A 146 11.14 14.88 13.91
N TYR A 147 11.30 16.10 13.42
CA TYR A 147 10.16 16.89 12.94
C TYR A 147 9.52 16.26 11.69
N VAL A 148 10.35 15.91 10.72
CA VAL A 148 9.92 15.24 9.48
C VAL A 148 9.25 13.91 9.80
N GLN A 149 9.88 13.10 10.65
CA GLN A 149 9.32 11.83 11.10
C GLN A 149 7.94 12.00 11.74
N ARG A 150 7.77 13.00 12.62
CA ARG A 150 6.47 13.28 13.25
C ARG A 150 5.39 13.63 12.24
N LEU A 151 5.71 14.45 11.24
CA LEU A 151 4.76 14.81 10.16
C LEU A 151 4.36 13.59 9.34
N LEU A 152 5.30 12.72 8.99
CA LEU A 152 5.04 11.51 8.22
C LEU A 152 4.17 10.52 9.02
N ILE A 153 4.39 10.42 10.34
CA ILE A 153 3.53 9.62 11.23
C ILE A 153 2.12 10.22 11.32
N GLN A 154 1.99 11.54 11.48
CA GLN A 154 0.68 12.20 11.49
C GLN A 154 -0.11 12.01 10.19
N ARG A 155 0.59 11.87 9.06
CA ARG A 155 -0.01 11.56 7.76
C ARG A 155 -0.24 10.07 7.54
N GLN A 156 0.10 9.22 8.51
CA GLN A 156 -0.01 7.76 8.39
C GLN A 156 0.75 7.18 7.19
N ILE A 157 1.86 7.81 6.79
CA ILE A 157 2.75 7.30 5.73
C ILE A 157 3.75 6.32 6.32
N ILE A 158 4.22 6.61 7.54
CA ILE A 158 5.08 5.74 8.31
C ILE A 158 4.52 5.55 9.72
N GLU A 159 4.94 4.50 10.39
CA GLU A 159 4.57 4.21 11.78
C GLU A 159 5.78 3.93 12.66
N ARG A 160 5.59 3.95 13.98
CA ARG A 160 6.58 3.50 14.95
C ARG A 160 6.35 2.04 15.25
N THR A 161 7.27 1.20 14.84
CA THR A 161 7.24 -0.24 15.15
C THR A 161 7.82 -0.56 16.51
N ALA A 162 8.81 0.24 16.95
CA ALA A 162 9.45 0.15 18.28
C ALA A 162 10.05 1.51 18.68
N ARG A 163 10.58 1.60 19.91
CA ARG A 163 11.28 2.81 20.37
C ARG A 163 12.48 3.12 19.49
N GLY A 164 12.43 4.21 18.74
CA GLY A 164 13.49 4.65 17.85
C GLY A 164 13.52 3.95 16.48
N TYR A 165 12.52 3.15 16.14
CA TYR A 165 12.36 2.48 14.86
C TYR A 165 11.07 2.90 14.17
N VAL A 166 11.14 3.00 12.87
CA VAL A 166 10.01 3.35 12.00
C VAL A 166 9.96 2.43 10.79
N ASP A 167 8.77 2.26 10.24
CA ASP A 167 8.52 1.56 8.98
C ASP A 167 7.43 2.27 8.18
N PHE A 168 7.27 1.89 6.91
CA PHE A 168 6.11 2.30 6.13
C PHE A 168 4.84 1.68 6.71
N SER A 169 3.77 2.48 6.82
CA SER A 169 2.44 1.99 7.22
C SER A 169 1.55 1.69 6.03
N ILE A 170 1.89 2.21 4.84
CA ILE A 170 1.14 1.98 3.60
C ILE A 170 1.76 0.79 2.87
N PRO A 171 0.98 -0.27 2.58
CA PRO A 171 1.46 -1.43 1.82
C PRO A 171 2.09 -1.03 0.49
N LEU A 172 3.11 -1.74 0.06
CA LEU A 172 3.81 -1.56 -1.23
C LEU A 172 4.45 -0.18 -1.44
N LEU A 173 4.40 0.75 -0.46
CA LEU A 173 4.97 2.08 -0.65
C LEU A 173 6.50 2.04 -0.69
N ARG A 174 7.14 1.10 0.00
CA ARG A 174 8.58 0.84 -0.05
C ARG A 174 9.01 0.44 -1.46
N GLU A 175 8.32 -0.52 -2.04
CA GLU A 175 8.55 -1.04 -3.38
C GLU A 175 8.34 0.07 -4.41
N TYR A 176 7.25 0.82 -4.29
CA TYR A 176 6.98 1.99 -5.12
C TYR A 176 8.14 3.00 -5.12
N PHE A 177 8.69 3.33 -3.94
CA PHE A 177 9.85 4.23 -3.85
C PHE A 177 11.13 3.65 -4.48
N ARG A 178 11.29 2.34 -4.48
CA ARG A 178 12.45 1.67 -5.09
C ARG A 178 12.34 1.63 -6.61
N GLU A 179 11.16 1.33 -7.12
CA GLU A 179 10.89 1.21 -8.56
C GLU A 179 10.80 2.55 -9.26
N ALA A 180 10.10 3.52 -8.66
CA ALA A 180 9.88 4.84 -9.22
C ALA A 180 10.89 5.91 -8.75
N ARG A 181 12.03 5.49 -8.19
CA ARG A 181 13.00 6.39 -7.55
C ARG A 181 13.42 7.56 -8.43
N ASP A 182 13.82 7.28 -9.66
CA ASP A 182 14.36 8.30 -10.58
C ASP A 182 13.24 9.26 -11.00
N GLU A 183 12.05 8.76 -11.26
CA GLU A 183 10.88 9.55 -11.59
C GLU A 183 10.42 10.44 -10.41
N ILE A 184 10.49 9.90 -9.19
CA ILE A 184 10.19 10.65 -7.96
C ILE A 184 11.22 11.76 -7.76
N LEU A 185 12.51 11.48 -7.98
CA LEU A 185 13.58 12.48 -7.86
C LEU A 185 13.47 13.58 -8.93
N GLU A 186 13.08 13.25 -10.15
CA GLU A 186 12.83 14.26 -11.20
C GLU A 186 11.63 15.16 -10.84
N ARG A 187 10.56 14.57 -10.27
CA ARG A 187 9.31 15.30 -9.95
C ARG A 187 9.42 16.16 -8.68
N TYR A 188 10.24 15.76 -7.72
CA TYR A 188 10.30 16.36 -6.38
C TYR A 188 11.72 16.79 -5.96
N GLY A 189 12.72 16.64 -6.82
CA GLY A 189 14.14 16.91 -6.54
C GLY A 189 14.63 18.33 -6.89
N GLU A 190 13.72 19.22 -7.34
CA GLU A 190 14.03 20.65 -7.58
C GLU A 190 13.87 21.51 -6.33
#